data_ccc5c5ce4a9ef407bf301cb19f07e60f
#
_entry.id   ccc5c5ce4a9ef407bf301cb19f07e60f
#
_cell.length_a   1.000
_cell.length_b   1.000
_cell.length_c   1.000
_cell.angle_alpha   90.00
_cell.angle_beta   90.00
_cell.angle_gamma   90.00
#
_symmetry.space_group_name_H-M   'P 1'
#
loop_
_entity.id
_entity.type
_entity.pdbx_description
1 polymer ?
#
loop_
_entity_poly.entity_id
_entity_poly.type
_entity_poly.pdbx_seq_one_letter_code
_entity_poly.pdbx_strand_id
1 'polypeptide(L)'
;MDIRLDTNAKEIARRVGKKGKELSASVKRALLITAQEGVNVIQDRTAKGVGYKGMFASYTPEYALFRAGKGRGTKPDLNFTGQMLGSMSVRANSKQAEIFFSRATESKKAAMNDKKRPFFGFNDQEEKQLGKIFFKALK
;
A
#
# COMPACT_ATOMS: atom_id res chain seq x y z
N MET A 1 -2.49 9.81 -6.90
CA MET A 1 -1.66 9.35 -5.78
C MET A 1 -1.24 7.92 -6.04
N ASP A 2 0.05 7.63 -5.99
CA ASP A 2 0.59 6.29 -6.22
C ASP A 2 1.87 6.07 -5.42
N ILE A 3 2.15 4.80 -5.13
CA ILE A 3 3.40 4.35 -4.52
C ILE A 3 4.13 3.52 -5.55
N ARG A 4 5.41 3.78 -5.75
CA ARG A 4 6.27 3.04 -6.66
C ARG A 4 7.30 2.22 -5.88
N LEU A 5 7.46 0.97 -6.28
CA LEU A 5 8.44 0.05 -5.73
C LEU A 5 9.47 -0.23 -6.82
N ASP A 6 10.67 0.33 -6.66
CA ASP A 6 11.74 0.20 -7.65
C ASP A 6 12.71 -0.91 -7.28
N THR A 7 13.40 -1.42 -8.29
CA THR A 7 14.37 -2.49 -8.10
C THR A 7 15.78 -2.05 -8.50
N ASN A 8 16.78 -2.66 -7.87
CA ASN A 8 18.17 -2.57 -8.30
C ASN A 8 18.48 -3.80 -9.15
N ALA A 9 18.46 -3.64 -10.48
CA ALA A 9 18.64 -4.74 -11.42
C ALA A 9 20.00 -5.45 -11.28
N LYS A 10 21.07 -4.70 -10.99
CA LYS A 10 22.40 -5.29 -10.80
C LYS A 10 22.45 -6.19 -9.57
N GLU A 11 21.89 -5.72 -8.46
CA GLU A 11 21.86 -6.49 -7.22
C GLU A 11 21.00 -7.74 -7.37
N ILE A 12 19.87 -7.63 -8.07
CA ILE A 12 18.97 -8.76 -8.33
C ILE A 12 19.68 -9.81 -9.18
N ALA A 13 20.33 -9.40 -10.27
CA ALA A 13 21.08 -10.31 -11.15
C ALA A 13 22.17 -11.04 -10.39
N ARG A 14 22.91 -10.33 -9.52
CA ARG A 14 23.96 -10.90 -8.69
C ARG A 14 23.42 -11.97 -7.74
N ARG A 15 22.27 -11.73 -7.09
CA ARG A 15 21.69 -12.65 -6.10
C ARG A 15 21.02 -13.86 -6.72
N VAL A 16 20.39 -13.68 -7.87
CA VAL A 16 19.53 -14.73 -8.47
C VAL A 16 20.28 -15.48 -9.58
N GLY A 17 21.28 -14.86 -10.20
CA GLY A 17 22.05 -15.48 -11.27
C GLY A 17 21.29 -15.68 -12.58
N LYS A 18 20.06 -15.18 -12.68
CA LYS A 18 19.25 -15.24 -13.89
C LYS A 18 19.52 -14.03 -14.78
N LYS A 19 19.36 -14.19 -16.09
CA LYS A 19 19.58 -13.13 -17.07
C LYS A 19 18.45 -13.06 -18.07
N GLY A 20 18.31 -11.89 -18.73
CA GLY A 20 17.40 -11.71 -19.85
C GLY A 20 15.93 -11.84 -19.48
N LYS A 21 15.17 -12.55 -20.32
CA LYS A 21 13.72 -12.70 -20.17
C LYS A 21 13.31 -13.42 -18.91
N GLU A 22 14.08 -14.41 -18.47
CA GLU A 22 13.80 -15.14 -17.23
C GLU A 22 13.88 -14.21 -16.02
N LEU A 23 14.92 -13.38 -15.97
CA LEU A 23 15.07 -12.40 -14.89
C LEU A 23 13.91 -11.40 -14.90
N SER A 24 13.58 -10.86 -16.07
CA SER A 24 12.49 -9.90 -16.22
C SER A 24 11.15 -10.46 -15.76
N ALA A 25 10.84 -11.70 -16.14
CA ALA A 25 9.60 -12.36 -15.72
C ALA A 25 9.57 -12.62 -14.21
N SER A 26 10.69 -13.06 -13.64
CA SER A 26 10.82 -13.31 -12.19
C SER A 26 10.66 -12.01 -11.39
N VAL A 27 11.30 -10.93 -11.84
CA VAL A 27 11.20 -9.62 -11.17
C VAL A 27 9.79 -9.09 -11.23
N LYS A 28 9.14 -9.12 -12.38
CA LYS A 28 7.76 -8.68 -12.52
C LYS A 28 6.83 -9.44 -11.56
N ARG A 29 6.94 -10.75 -11.52
CA ARG A 29 6.13 -11.57 -10.61
C ARG A 29 6.40 -11.23 -9.14
N ALA A 30 7.67 -11.12 -8.77
CA ALA A 30 8.05 -10.79 -7.39
C ALA A 30 7.56 -9.40 -7.00
N LEU A 31 7.63 -8.43 -7.92
CA LEU A 31 7.11 -7.09 -7.69
C LEU A 31 5.59 -7.07 -7.49
N LEU A 32 4.85 -7.85 -8.27
CA LEU A 32 3.40 -7.95 -8.09
C LEU A 32 3.04 -8.54 -6.72
N ILE A 33 3.72 -9.59 -6.32
CA ILE A 33 3.52 -10.22 -5.00
C ILE A 33 3.82 -9.21 -3.89
N THR A 34 4.94 -8.51 -4.00
CA THR A 34 5.38 -7.51 -3.01
C THR A 34 4.40 -6.34 -2.92
N ALA A 35 3.95 -5.83 -4.07
CA ALA A 35 3.00 -4.72 -4.10
C ALA A 35 1.66 -5.12 -3.50
N GLN A 36 1.18 -6.34 -3.78
CA GLN A 36 -0.06 -6.84 -3.18
C GLN A 36 0.07 -6.97 -1.67
N GLU A 37 1.22 -7.43 -1.18
CA GLU A 37 1.48 -7.47 0.26
C GLU A 37 1.53 -6.06 0.85
N GLY A 38 2.08 -5.10 0.11
CA GLY A 38 2.05 -3.70 0.50
C GLY A 38 0.63 -3.16 0.67
N VAL A 39 -0.28 -3.52 -0.23
CA VAL A 39 -1.71 -3.17 -0.10
C VAL A 39 -2.27 -3.78 1.18
N ASN A 40 -1.98 -5.05 1.44
CA ASN A 40 -2.45 -5.74 2.66
C ASN A 40 -1.94 -5.04 3.93
N VAL A 41 -0.67 -4.66 3.96
CA VAL A 41 -0.08 -3.91 5.09
C VAL A 41 -0.84 -2.60 5.33
N ILE A 42 -1.09 -1.83 4.27
CA ILE A 42 -1.81 -0.56 4.38
C ILE A 42 -3.23 -0.79 4.89
N GLN A 43 -3.95 -1.75 4.31
CA GLN A 43 -5.34 -2.03 4.71
C GLN A 43 -5.43 -2.50 6.16
N ASP A 44 -4.56 -3.42 6.57
CA ASP A 44 -4.61 -4.02 7.90
C ASP A 44 -4.33 -2.99 9.00
N ARG A 45 -3.27 -2.18 8.85
CA ARG A 45 -2.97 -1.19 9.89
C ARG A 45 -3.94 0.01 9.88
N THR A 46 -4.44 0.38 8.70
CA THR A 46 -5.44 1.45 8.59
C THR A 46 -6.72 1.05 9.33
N ALA A 47 -7.14 -0.20 9.20
CA ALA A 47 -8.29 -0.72 9.93
C ALA A 47 -8.10 -0.65 11.46
N LYS A 48 -6.86 -0.68 11.92
CA LYS A 48 -6.52 -0.54 13.34
C LYS A 48 -6.32 0.92 13.77
N GLY A 49 -6.51 1.88 12.86
CA GLY A 49 -6.34 3.29 13.17
C GLY A 49 -4.88 3.74 13.18
N VAL A 50 -4.00 3.03 12.46
CA VAL A 50 -2.56 3.30 12.44
C VAL A 50 -2.09 3.50 11.01
N GLY A 51 -1.33 4.57 10.79
CA GLY A 51 -0.66 4.86 9.53
C GLY A 51 0.84 4.60 9.62
N TYR A 52 1.56 4.92 8.55
CA TYR A 52 3.00 4.69 8.52
C TYR A 52 3.81 5.69 9.37
N LYS A 53 3.17 6.77 9.82
CA LYS A 53 3.78 7.76 10.73
C LYS A 53 3.27 7.64 12.16
N GLY A 54 2.41 6.67 12.46
CA GLY A 54 1.86 6.44 13.78
C GLY A 54 0.34 6.42 13.80
N MET A 55 -0.23 6.53 15.00
CA MET A 55 -1.67 6.52 15.19
C MET A 55 -2.33 7.70 14.50
N PHE A 56 -3.51 7.47 13.92
CA PHE A 56 -4.28 8.52 13.28
C PHE A 56 -4.85 9.52 14.29
N ALA A 57 -4.93 10.79 13.87
CA ALA A 57 -5.68 11.80 14.61
C ALA A 57 -7.15 11.41 14.70
N SER A 58 -7.79 11.70 15.84
CA SER A 58 -9.20 11.40 16.05
C SER A 58 -10.09 12.16 15.06
N TYR A 59 -11.26 11.60 14.78
CA TYR A 59 -12.29 12.33 14.03
C TYR A 59 -12.82 13.50 14.87
N THR A 60 -13.35 14.54 14.21
CA THR A 60 -14.05 15.60 14.92
C THR A 60 -15.26 15.03 15.65
N PRO A 61 -15.68 15.65 16.78
CA PRO A 61 -16.88 15.17 17.49
C PRO A 61 -18.12 15.10 16.60
N GLU A 62 -18.33 16.06 15.72
CA GLU A 62 -19.47 16.07 14.78
C GLU A 62 -19.41 14.88 13.82
N TYR A 63 -18.24 14.61 13.26
CA TYR A 63 -18.09 13.50 12.33
C TYR A 63 -18.22 12.16 13.03
N ALA A 64 -17.67 12.03 14.24
CA ALA A 64 -17.82 10.82 15.06
C ALA A 64 -19.30 10.52 15.35
N LEU A 65 -20.08 11.55 15.70
CA LEU A 65 -21.54 11.41 15.90
C LEU A 65 -22.26 10.99 14.63
N PHE A 66 -21.88 11.61 13.49
CA PHE A 66 -22.45 11.25 12.19
C PHE A 66 -22.19 9.79 11.88
N ARG A 67 -20.95 9.30 12.07
CA ARG A 67 -20.59 7.90 11.83
C ARG A 67 -21.38 6.96 12.74
N ALA A 68 -21.49 7.29 14.02
CA ALA A 68 -22.25 6.50 14.99
C ALA A 68 -23.73 6.39 14.59
N GLY A 69 -24.31 7.50 14.11
CA GLY A 69 -25.68 7.52 13.60
C GLY A 69 -25.90 6.66 12.36
N LYS A 70 -24.84 6.35 11.62
CA LYS A 70 -24.87 5.46 10.45
C LYS A 70 -24.44 4.04 10.78
N GLY A 71 -24.32 3.71 12.05
CA GLY A 71 -23.90 2.37 12.49
C GLY A 71 -22.42 2.09 12.27
N ARG A 72 -21.59 3.15 12.11
CA ARG A 72 -20.16 3.02 11.92
C ARG A 72 -19.42 3.28 13.22
N GLY A 73 -18.24 2.71 13.36
CA GLY A 73 -17.37 2.97 14.49
C GLY A 73 -16.86 4.41 14.48
N THR A 74 -16.46 4.90 15.64
CA THR A 74 -15.90 6.25 15.81
C THR A 74 -14.38 6.26 15.73
N LYS A 75 -13.73 5.11 15.66
CA LYS A 75 -12.29 4.98 15.48
C LYS A 75 -11.89 5.43 14.07
N PRO A 76 -10.78 6.21 13.94
CA PRO A 76 -10.33 6.65 12.62
C PRO A 76 -9.69 5.51 11.84
N ASP A 77 -10.51 4.77 11.10
CA ASP A 77 -10.08 3.65 10.26
C ASP A 77 -10.16 3.98 8.76
N LEU A 78 -10.58 5.19 8.41
CA LEU A 78 -10.76 5.68 7.05
C LEU A 78 -11.72 4.83 6.22
N ASN A 79 -12.58 4.08 6.88
CA ASN A 79 -13.50 3.15 6.24
C ASN A 79 -14.95 3.52 6.54
N PHE A 80 -15.59 4.24 5.61
CA PHE A 80 -17.03 4.49 5.68
C PHE A 80 -17.80 3.50 4.82
N THR A 81 -17.46 3.38 3.54
CA THR A 81 -18.10 2.46 2.60
C THR A 81 -17.20 1.30 2.18
N GLY A 82 -15.90 1.38 2.47
CA GLY A 82 -14.90 0.45 1.99
C GLY A 82 -14.41 0.71 0.57
N GLN A 83 -15.01 1.66 -0.15
CA GLN A 83 -14.67 1.91 -1.56
C GLN A 83 -13.27 2.50 -1.73
N MET A 84 -12.86 3.42 -0.86
CA MET A 84 -11.54 4.04 -0.97
C MET A 84 -10.42 3.01 -0.76
N LEU A 85 -10.45 2.31 0.37
CA LEU A 85 -9.42 1.31 0.68
C LEU A 85 -9.49 0.12 -0.28
N GLY A 86 -10.71 -0.26 -0.70
CA GLY A 86 -10.92 -1.36 -1.62
C GLY A 86 -10.56 -1.05 -3.08
N SER A 87 -10.34 0.22 -3.43
CA SER A 87 -9.97 0.61 -4.79
C SER A 87 -8.46 0.62 -5.04
N MET A 88 -7.64 0.28 -4.04
CA MET A 88 -6.21 0.13 -4.24
C MET A 88 -5.93 -1.04 -5.17
N SER A 89 -5.12 -0.79 -6.18
CA SER A 89 -4.75 -1.75 -7.22
C SER A 89 -3.25 -1.74 -7.43
N VAL A 90 -2.73 -2.81 -8.02
CA VAL A 90 -1.31 -2.95 -8.27
C VAL A 90 -1.05 -3.25 -9.75
N ARG A 91 0.06 -2.77 -10.25
CA ARG A 91 0.59 -3.13 -11.57
C ARG A 91 2.11 -3.15 -11.51
N ALA A 92 2.72 -3.92 -12.39
CA ALA A 92 4.18 -4.03 -12.42
C ALA A 92 4.69 -4.26 -13.83
N ASN A 93 5.94 -3.85 -14.04
CA ASN A 93 6.75 -4.27 -15.16
C ASN A 93 8.03 -4.93 -14.61
N SER A 94 9.04 -5.14 -15.46
CA SER A 94 10.29 -5.79 -15.04
C SER A 94 11.20 -4.90 -14.20
N LYS A 95 10.83 -3.64 -13.96
CA LYS A 95 11.67 -2.67 -13.25
C LYS A 95 11.03 -2.13 -11.99
N GLN A 96 9.71 -1.98 -11.99
CA GLN A 96 9.00 -1.38 -10.86
C GLN A 96 7.57 -1.91 -10.76
N ALA A 97 7.02 -1.79 -9.57
CA ALA A 97 5.60 -1.96 -9.33
C ALA A 97 4.99 -0.64 -8.85
N GLU A 98 3.70 -0.52 -8.98
CA GLU A 98 2.96 0.66 -8.58
C GLU A 98 1.70 0.24 -7.85
N ILE A 99 1.44 0.87 -6.71
CA ILE A 99 0.18 0.77 -5.99
C ILE A 99 -0.58 2.08 -6.24
N PHE A 100 -1.80 1.98 -6.71
CA PHE A 100 -2.60 3.15 -7.09
C PHE A 100 -4.07 2.91 -6.79
N PHE A 101 -4.87 3.98 -6.91
CA PHE A 101 -6.32 3.88 -6.77
C PHE A 101 -6.95 3.78 -8.15
N SER A 102 -7.71 2.73 -8.40
CA SER A 102 -8.30 2.44 -9.70
C SER A 102 -9.41 3.43 -10.11
N ARG A 103 -9.97 4.17 -9.14
CA ARG A 103 -11.01 5.17 -9.39
C ARG A 103 -10.50 6.57 -9.06
N ALA A 104 -10.70 7.52 -9.98
CA ALA A 104 -10.26 8.91 -9.80
C ALA A 104 -10.89 9.56 -8.56
N THR A 105 -12.17 9.31 -8.30
CA THR A 105 -12.87 9.83 -7.11
C THR A 105 -12.25 9.30 -5.82
N GLU A 106 -11.89 8.03 -5.78
CA GLU A 106 -11.27 7.42 -4.61
C GLU A 106 -9.82 7.88 -4.43
N SER A 107 -9.10 8.13 -5.54
CA SER A 107 -7.76 8.70 -5.48
C SER A 107 -7.77 10.10 -4.85
N LYS A 108 -8.76 10.93 -5.18
CA LYS A 108 -8.92 12.27 -4.57
C LYS A 108 -9.23 12.17 -3.08
N LYS A 109 -10.12 11.27 -2.68
CA LYS A 109 -10.43 11.03 -1.27
C LYS A 109 -9.20 10.57 -0.50
N ALA A 110 -8.43 9.66 -1.10
CA ALA A 110 -7.19 9.16 -0.50
C ALA A 110 -6.19 10.29 -0.28
N ALA A 111 -5.99 11.17 -1.25
CA ALA A 111 -5.08 12.31 -1.12
C ALA A 111 -5.50 13.24 0.00
N MET A 112 -6.81 13.52 0.13
CA MET A 112 -7.33 14.37 1.20
C MET A 112 -7.16 13.73 2.58
N ASN A 113 -7.44 12.44 2.70
CA ASN A 113 -7.28 11.71 3.96
C ASN A 113 -5.80 11.57 4.35
N ASP A 114 -4.93 11.34 3.39
CA ASP A 114 -3.50 11.16 3.62
C ASP A 114 -2.85 12.40 4.23
N LYS A 115 -3.33 13.59 3.89
CA LYS A 115 -2.83 14.85 4.48
C LYS A 115 -3.04 14.91 5.98
N LYS A 116 -4.19 14.47 6.46
CA LYS A 116 -4.55 14.50 7.90
C LYS A 116 -4.10 13.24 8.63
N ARG A 117 -4.19 12.11 7.96
CA ARG A 117 -3.92 10.78 8.53
C ARG A 117 -3.05 10.01 7.55
N PRO A 118 -1.71 10.17 7.64
CA PRO A 118 -0.81 9.52 6.68
C PRO A 118 -0.96 8.00 6.71
N PHE A 119 -1.63 7.45 5.71
CA PHE A 119 -1.91 6.01 5.60
C PHE A 119 -1.29 5.39 4.36
N PHE A 120 -1.12 6.17 3.29
CA PHE A 120 -0.68 5.66 2.00
C PHE A 120 0.83 5.80 1.84
N GLY A 121 1.55 4.93 2.47
CA GLY A 121 3.01 4.89 2.47
C GLY A 121 3.49 3.76 3.36
N PHE A 122 4.80 3.65 3.51
CA PHE A 122 5.44 2.63 4.33
C PHE A 122 6.49 3.25 5.25
N ASN A 123 6.63 2.72 6.45
CA ASN A 123 7.73 3.06 7.33
C ASN A 123 8.95 2.18 7.01
N ASP A 124 10.10 2.47 7.64
CA ASP A 124 11.35 1.77 7.37
C ASP A 124 11.25 0.26 7.66
N GLN A 125 10.57 -0.11 8.72
CA GLN A 125 10.38 -1.51 9.08
C GLN A 125 9.54 -2.25 8.05
N GLU A 126 8.46 -1.61 7.59
CA GLU A 126 7.61 -2.15 6.53
C GLU A 126 8.36 -2.31 5.22
N GLU A 127 9.19 -1.33 4.85
CA GLU A 127 10.03 -1.39 3.65
C GLU A 127 11.01 -2.56 3.72
N LYS A 128 11.65 -2.78 4.87
CA LYS A 128 12.54 -3.93 5.08
C LYS A 128 11.80 -5.25 4.92
N GLN A 129 10.62 -5.34 5.47
CA GLN A 129 9.77 -6.54 5.39
C GLN A 129 9.37 -6.82 3.95
N LEU A 130 8.94 -5.78 3.21
CA LEU A 130 8.60 -5.91 1.80
C LEU A 130 9.82 -6.32 0.96
N GLY A 131 11.00 -5.80 1.28
CA GLY A 131 12.24 -6.21 0.62
C GLY A 131 12.53 -7.70 0.81
N LYS A 132 12.32 -8.24 2.00
CA LYS A 132 12.47 -9.68 2.28
C LYS A 132 11.48 -10.50 1.46
N ILE A 133 10.23 -10.05 1.38
CA ILE A 133 9.18 -10.72 0.59
C ILE A 133 9.58 -10.74 -0.87
N PHE A 134 10.08 -9.61 -1.39
CA PHE A 134 10.53 -9.51 -2.76
C PHE A 134 11.63 -10.54 -3.09
N PHE A 135 12.69 -10.58 -2.31
CA PHE A 135 13.80 -11.50 -2.56
C PHE A 135 13.39 -12.96 -2.40
N LYS A 136 12.49 -13.27 -1.48
CA LYS A 136 11.95 -14.63 -1.33
C LYS A 136 11.11 -15.03 -2.54
N ALA A 137 10.43 -14.10 -3.16
CA ALA A 137 9.56 -14.35 -4.32
C ALA A 137 10.34 -14.46 -5.64
N LEU A 138 11.60 -14.07 -5.67
CA LEU A 138 12.46 -14.05 -6.86
C LEU A 138 12.92 -15.44 -7.35
N LYS A 139 12.37 -16.48 -6.93
CA LYS A 139 12.79 -17.86 -7.29
C LYS A 139 12.28 -18.32 -8.65
#